data_a78dba4bc64a0e526dfd00dc72c781bb
#
_entry.id   a78dba4bc64a0e526dfd00dc72c781bb
#
_cell.length_a   1.000
_cell.length_b   1.000
_cell.length_c   1.000
_cell.angle_alpha   90.00
_cell.angle_beta   90.00
_cell.angle_gamma   90.00
#
_symmetry.space_group_name_H-M   'P 1'
#
loop_
_entity.id
_entity.type
_entity.pdbx_description
1 polymer ?
#
loop_
_entity_poly.entity_id
_entity_poly.type
_entity_poly.pdbx_seq_one_letter_code
_entity_poly.pdbx_strand_id
1 'polypeptide(L)'
;MSEQNQIYLTEKKNIPESVQGFAKLPSANRFDSGEFEPPTPEQIKALRQMLGMSQNDLAKLVGVTWNAKKGSTAVRKWETAVGKPEYRVIRYAEWRGLLVHAGVVAKF
;
A
#
# COMPACT_ATOMS: atom_id res chain seq x y z
N MET A 1 13.13 -14.14 -24.11
CA MET A 1 13.01 -14.03 -23.60
C MET A 1 12.80 -13.38 -23.20
N SER A 2 12.49 -13.32 -23.31
CA SER A 2 12.63 -12.62 -22.60
C SER A 2 12.00 -11.36 -22.40
N GLU A 3 11.58 -10.62 -23.40
CA GLU A 3 10.92 -9.37 -23.13
C GLU A 3 9.63 -9.53 -22.42
N GLN A 4 8.87 -10.50 -22.80
CA GLN A 4 7.64 -10.77 -22.10
C GLN A 4 7.88 -11.06 -20.64
N ASN A 5 8.90 -11.87 -20.41
CA ASN A 5 9.24 -12.20 -19.05
C ASN A 5 9.66 -10.97 -18.28
N GLN A 6 10.35 -10.08 -18.95
CA GLN A 6 10.80 -8.89 -18.28
C GLN A 6 9.64 -7.98 -17.93
N ILE A 7 8.68 -7.86 -18.80
CA ILE A 7 7.52 -7.05 -18.51
C ILE A 7 6.74 -7.62 -17.32
N TYR A 8 6.55 -8.93 -17.35
CA TYR A 8 5.86 -9.58 -16.26
C TYR A 8 6.60 -9.38 -14.95
N LEU A 9 7.91 -9.55 -14.99
CA LEU A 9 8.72 -9.37 -13.80
C LEU A 9 8.73 -7.93 -13.34
N THR A 10 8.64 -7.00 -14.28
CA THR A 10 8.59 -5.60 -13.92
C THR A 10 7.33 -5.29 -13.13
N GLU A 11 6.21 -5.85 -13.53
CA GLU A 11 5.00 -5.65 -12.76
C GLU A 11 5.13 -6.20 -11.37
N LYS A 12 5.74 -7.37 -11.25
CA LYS A 12 5.97 -7.94 -9.94
C LYS A 12 6.99 -7.12 -9.16
N LYS A 13 7.95 -6.56 -9.87
CA LYS A 13 8.98 -5.77 -9.22
C LYS A 13 8.46 -4.45 -8.70
N ASN A 14 7.25 -4.07 -9.09
CA ASN A 14 6.63 -2.91 -8.47
C ASN A 14 6.32 -3.17 -7.01
N ILE A 15 6.44 -4.40 -6.56
CA ILE A 15 6.30 -4.72 -5.15
C ILE A 15 7.70 -4.90 -4.59
N PRO A 16 8.15 -3.98 -3.74
CA PRO A 16 9.49 -4.10 -3.14
C PRO A 16 9.62 -5.38 -2.34
N GLU A 17 10.84 -5.89 -2.26
CA GLU A 17 11.10 -7.11 -1.53
C GLU A 17 11.31 -6.88 -0.04
N SER A 18 11.41 -5.63 0.38
CA SER A 18 11.60 -5.31 1.78
C SER A 18 10.81 -4.05 2.13
N VAL A 19 10.60 -3.85 3.42
CA VAL A 19 9.90 -2.65 3.89
C VAL A 19 10.63 -1.40 3.41
N GLN A 20 11.94 -1.37 3.53
CA GLN A 20 12.70 -0.17 3.16
C GLN A 20 12.65 0.11 1.66
N GLY A 21 12.43 -0.90 0.86
CA GLY A 21 12.34 -0.71 -0.58
C GLY A 21 11.19 0.19 -0.99
N PHE A 22 10.17 0.32 -0.12
CA PHE A 22 9.04 1.18 -0.43
C PHE A 22 9.42 2.66 -0.51
N ALA A 23 10.59 3.03 0.04
CA ALA A 23 11.04 4.42 -0.03
C ALA A 23 11.34 4.87 -1.46
N LYS A 24 11.51 3.95 -2.38
CA LYS A 24 11.83 4.28 -3.78
C LYS A 24 10.60 4.39 -4.66
N LEU A 25 9.43 4.10 -4.13
CA LEU A 25 8.20 4.17 -4.92
C LEU A 25 7.70 5.61 -5.00
N PRO A 26 7.00 5.96 -6.09
CA PRO A 26 6.37 7.29 -6.17
C PRO A 26 5.44 7.57 -5.00
N SER A 27 4.85 6.53 -4.42
CA SER A 27 3.93 6.69 -3.30
C SER A 27 4.65 7.07 -2.02
N ALA A 28 5.98 7.06 -1.98
CA ALA A 28 6.73 7.53 -0.82
C ALA A 28 7.01 9.02 -0.87
N ASN A 29 6.68 9.69 -1.98
CA ASN A 29 6.85 11.12 -2.09
C ASN A 29 5.80 11.85 -1.28
N ARG A 30 6.10 13.09 -0.89
CA ARG A 30 5.09 13.91 -0.24
C ARG A 30 4.03 14.31 -1.26
N PHE A 31 2.82 14.47 -0.75
CA PHE A 31 1.70 14.82 -1.61
C PHE A 31 1.97 16.13 -2.36
N ASP A 32 2.59 17.08 -1.68
CA ASP A 32 2.84 18.41 -2.26
C ASP A 32 4.09 18.48 -3.13
N SER A 33 4.78 17.35 -3.34
CA SER A 33 5.95 17.35 -4.22
C SER A 33 5.58 17.42 -5.69
N GLY A 34 4.35 17.09 -6.02
CA GLY A 34 3.93 16.99 -7.41
C GLY A 34 4.28 15.65 -8.05
N GLU A 35 4.94 14.77 -7.31
CA GLU A 35 5.37 13.46 -7.85
C GLU A 35 4.73 12.29 -7.13
N PHE A 36 3.82 12.57 -6.20
CA PHE A 36 3.15 11.50 -5.49
C PHE A 36 2.18 10.76 -6.40
N GLU A 37 2.22 9.43 -6.32
CA GLU A 37 1.21 8.58 -6.94
C GLU A 37 0.73 7.60 -5.89
N PRO A 38 -0.57 7.30 -5.85
CA PRO A 38 -1.07 6.35 -4.86
C PRO A 38 -0.43 4.98 -5.03
N PRO A 39 -0.29 4.22 -3.96
CA PRO A 39 0.21 2.86 -4.07
C PRO A 39 -0.83 1.97 -4.76
N THR A 40 -0.36 0.90 -5.36
CA THR A 40 -1.27 -0.10 -5.91
C THR A 40 -1.86 -0.95 -4.78
N PRO A 41 -3.01 -1.61 -5.02
CA PRO A 41 -3.56 -2.52 -4.03
C PRO A 41 -2.57 -3.58 -3.59
N GLU A 42 -1.80 -4.10 -4.54
CA GLU A 42 -0.82 -5.15 -4.25
C GLU A 42 0.30 -4.61 -3.37
N GLN A 43 0.70 -3.36 -3.58
CA GLN A 43 1.73 -2.75 -2.74
C GLN A 43 1.24 -2.53 -1.31
N ILE A 44 -0.01 -2.10 -1.15
CA ILE A 44 -0.58 -1.93 0.18
C ILE A 44 -0.58 -3.24 0.93
N LYS A 45 -1.08 -4.30 0.28
CA LYS A 45 -1.15 -5.61 0.89
C LYS A 45 0.23 -6.13 1.25
N ALA A 46 1.20 -5.95 0.34
CA ALA A 46 2.54 -6.45 0.57
C ALA A 46 3.20 -5.77 1.76
N LEU A 47 3.10 -4.44 1.85
CA LEU A 47 3.70 -3.75 2.99
C LEU A 47 3.04 -4.18 4.29
N ARG A 48 1.71 -4.26 4.30
CA ARG A 48 0.99 -4.70 5.47
C ARG A 48 1.47 -6.08 5.93
N GLN A 49 1.61 -7.00 4.98
CA GLN A 49 2.05 -8.35 5.32
C GLN A 49 3.50 -8.39 5.78
N MET A 50 4.36 -7.60 5.17
CA MET A 50 5.75 -7.51 5.61
C MET A 50 5.86 -7.01 7.04
N LEU A 51 4.92 -6.19 7.46
CA LEU A 51 4.89 -5.68 8.83
C LEU A 51 4.19 -6.63 9.80
N GLY A 52 3.71 -7.76 9.31
CA GLY A 52 3.03 -8.72 10.16
C GLY A 52 1.64 -8.28 10.61
N MET A 53 1.01 -7.38 9.87
CA MET A 53 -0.26 -6.81 10.28
C MET A 53 -1.43 -7.46 9.55
N SER A 54 -2.53 -7.66 10.27
CA SER A 54 -3.80 -8.02 9.65
C SER A 54 -4.44 -6.77 9.04
N GLN A 55 -5.50 -6.98 8.26
CA GLN A 55 -6.24 -5.82 7.75
C GLN A 55 -6.83 -5.00 8.89
N ASN A 56 -7.28 -5.65 9.96
CA ASN A 56 -7.80 -4.93 11.11
C ASN A 56 -6.70 -4.16 11.83
N ASP A 57 -5.50 -4.72 11.89
CA ASP A 57 -4.38 -4.01 12.50
C ASP A 57 -4.09 -2.73 11.74
N LEU A 58 -4.09 -2.80 10.41
CA LEU A 58 -3.89 -1.60 9.60
C LEU A 58 -5.00 -0.60 9.82
N ALA A 59 -6.25 -1.07 9.85
CA ALA A 59 -7.38 -0.18 10.08
C ALA A 59 -7.27 0.56 11.40
N LYS A 60 -6.85 -0.15 12.45
CA LYS A 60 -6.67 0.47 13.76
C LYS A 60 -5.56 1.51 13.74
N LEU A 61 -4.48 1.20 13.03
CA LEU A 61 -3.35 2.12 12.97
C LEU A 61 -3.72 3.44 12.31
N VAL A 62 -4.43 3.37 11.19
CA VAL A 62 -4.70 4.57 10.41
C VAL A 62 -6.08 5.18 10.69
N GLY A 63 -6.85 4.55 11.57
CA GLY A 63 -8.09 5.18 12.04
C GLY A 63 -9.30 4.99 11.17
N VAL A 64 -9.39 3.87 10.44
CA VAL A 64 -10.60 3.57 9.67
C VAL A 64 -11.38 2.45 10.35
N THR A 65 -12.63 2.29 9.93
CA THR A 65 -13.54 1.36 10.57
C THR A 65 -13.10 -0.09 10.41
N TRP A 66 -13.31 -0.87 11.44
CA TRP A 66 -13.00 -2.29 11.44
C TRP A 66 -13.99 -3.02 12.34
N ASN A 67 -14.05 -4.33 12.14
CA ASN A 67 -14.93 -5.20 12.92
C ASN A 67 -14.17 -6.47 13.23
N ALA A 68 -14.27 -6.92 14.49
CA ALA A 68 -13.49 -8.09 14.92
C ALA A 68 -13.80 -9.33 14.10
N LYS A 69 -15.04 -9.49 13.66
CA LYS A 69 -15.45 -10.67 12.91
C LYS A 69 -15.41 -10.48 11.42
N LYS A 70 -15.82 -9.30 10.94
CA LYS A 70 -15.99 -9.06 9.51
C LYS A 70 -14.80 -8.37 8.87
N GLY A 71 -13.86 -7.86 9.67
CA GLY A 71 -12.69 -7.22 9.14
C GLY A 71 -12.93 -5.75 8.87
N SER A 72 -12.07 -5.16 8.02
CA SER A 72 -12.17 -3.75 7.66
C SER A 72 -12.58 -3.63 6.21
N THR A 73 -13.76 -3.09 5.98
CA THR A 73 -14.24 -2.85 4.62
C THR A 73 -13.32 -1.86 3.90
N ALA A 74 -12.85 -0.83 4.58
CA ALA A 74 -11.98 0.16 3.95
C ALA A 74 -10.69 -0.48 3.47
N VAL A 75 -10.00 -1.24 4.35
CA VAL A 75 -8.73 -1.85 3.95
C VAL A 75 -8.96 -2.89 2.85
N ARG A 76 -10.02 -3.66 2.96
CA ARG A 76 -10.34 -4.65 1.93
C ARG A 76 -10.50 -3.98 0.56
N LYS A 77 -11.16 -2.82 0.54
CA LYS A 77 -11.37 -2.12 -0.74
C LYS A 77 -10.07 -1.53 -1.28
N TRP A 78 -9.18 -1.06 -0.40
CA TRP A 78 -7.88 -0.57 -0.84
C TRP A 78 -7.05 -1.68 -1.46
N GLU A 79 -7.23 -2.92 -1.01
CA GLU A 79 -6.45 -4.05 -1.50
C GLU A 79 -7.16 -4.79 -2.62
N THR A 80 -8.32 -4.31 -3.04
CA THR A 80 -9.04 -4.88 -4.17
C THR A 80 -8.40 -4.44 -5.48
N ALA A 81 -8.31 -5.35 -6.44
CA ALA A 81 -7.66 -5.06 -7.71
C ALA A 81 -8.31 -3.88 -8.42
N VAL A 82 -7.46 -3.07 -9.04
CA VAL A 82 -7.92 -1.94 -9.85
C VAL A 82 -8.84 -2.46 -10.94
N GLY A 83 -9.94 -1.76 -11.16
CA GLY A 83 -10.91 -2.16 -12.16
C GLY A 83 -12.08 -2.93 -11.62
N LYS A 84 -11.98 -3.41 -10.39
CA LYS A 84 -13.11 -4.08 -9.75
C LYS A 84 -14.04 -3.04 -9.12
N PRO A 85 -15.36 -3.33 -9.07
CA PRO A 85 -16.30 -2.33 -8.52
C PRO A 85 -16.00 -1.95 -7.08
N GLU A 86 -15.42 -2.85 -6.29
CA GLU A 86 -15.15 -2.59 -4.89
C GLU A 86 -13.88 -1.78 -4.66
N TYR A 87 -13.05 -1.60 -5.68
CA TYR A 87 -11.78 -0.91 -5.50
C TYR A 87 -11.98 0.53 -5.04
N ARG A 88 -11.18 0.95 -4.08
CA ARG A 88 -11.12 2.35 -3.63
C ARG A 88 -9.67 2.70 -3.38
N VAL A 89 -9.31 3.90 -3.80
CA VAL A 89 -7.96 4.42 -3.58
C VAL A 89 -7.78 4.76 -2.11
N ILE A 90 -6.65 4.33 -1.54
CA ILE A 90 -6.28 4.74 -0.18
C ILE A 90 -5.93 6.23 -0.22
N ARG A 91 -6.32 6.97 0.82
CA ARG A 91 -6.00 8.39 0.86
C ARG A 91 -4.57 8.59 1.30
N TYR A 92 -4.00 9.73 0.89
CA TYR A 92 -2.60 10.01 1.19
C TYR A 92 -2.31 9.93 2.68
N ALA A 93 -3.16 10.52 3.51
CA ALA A 93 -2.89 10.55 4.95
C ALA A 93 -2.80 9.16 5.54
N GLU A 94 -3.68 8.26 5.10
CA GLU A 94 -3.68 6.90 5.62
C GLU A 94 -2.46 6.12 5.15
N TRP A 95 -2.11 6.28 3.89
CA TRP A 95 -0.92 5.62 3.37
C TRP A 95 0.34 6.18 4.02
N ARG A 96 0.42 7.51 4.12
CA ARG A 96 1.58 8.15 4.73
C ARG A 96 1.75 7.72 6.18
N GLY A 97 0.63 7.58 6.90
CA GLY A 97 0.67 7.08 8.28
C GLY A 97 1.28 5.70 8.36
N LEU A 98 0.95 4.82 7.42
CA LEU A 98 1.54 3.49 7.41
C LEU A 98 3.03 3.56 7.11
N LEU A 99 3.43 4.41 6.14
CA LEU A 99 4.85 4.56 5.81
C LEU A 99 5.65 5.09 6.99
N VAL A 100 5.10 6.05 7.73
CA VAL A 100 5.78 6.58 8.91
C VAL A 100 5.90 5.48 9.97
N HIS A 101 4.82 4.75 10.20
CA HIS A 101 4.85 3.66 11.17
C HIS A 101 5.91 2.62 10.80
N ALA A 102 6.05 2.33 9.52
CA ALA A 102 6.99 1.32 9.03
C ALA A 102 8.43 1.82 9.02
N GLY A 103 8.63 3.12 9.25
CA GLY A 103 9.98 3.68 9.19
C GLY A 103 10.47 3.93 7.78
N VAL A 104 9.58 3.88 6.80
CA VAL A 104 9.96 4.11 5.39
C VAL A 104 10.25 5.58 5.16
N VAL A 105 9.43 6.44 5.77
CA VAL A 105 9.64 7.87 5.73
C VAL A 105 9.66 8.39 7.17
N ALA A 106 10.32 9.54 7.39
CA ALA A 106 10.52 10.02 8.75
C ALA A 106 9.31 10.74 9.31
N LYS A 107 8.51 11.36 8.43
CA LYS A 107 7.38 12.16 8.89
C LYS A 107 6.44 12.43 7.73
N PHE A 108 5.30 12.97 8.05
CA PHE A 108 4.36 13.41 7.02
C PHE A 108 4.96 14.56 6.18
#